data_e52e56d24d16edba387c8d30cebe52aa
#
_entry.id   e52e56d24d16edba387c8d30cebe52aa
#
_cell.length_a   1.000
_cell.length_b   1.000
_cell.length_c   1.000
_cell.angle_alpha   90.00
_cell.angle_beta   90.00
_cell.angle_gamma   90.00
#
_symmetry.space_group_name_H-M   'P 1'
#
loop_
_entity.id
_entity.type
_entity.pdbx_description
1 polymer ?
#
loop_
_entity_poly.entity_id
_entity_poly.type
_entity_poly.pdbx_seq_one_letter_code
_entity_poly.pdbx_strand_id
1 'polypeptide(L)'
;TFVADEVICGFGRTGNLWGSDTYDLSPDIIISSKCLTAGYFPMGAVIVNKKFAEAFTNVSEEAEEFPHGFTAGGHPVGCAIALKAIDVIINEGLLDNVKSISPYFHQRLNEFNEYEFIGETRGKGLMAALEMVRNKETKEPFESHLNMGDKIANMSIDNGLICRPLGPAIVLCPQFIITKSQVDNMFDMLHDTLKKAFKDL
;
A
#
# COMPACT_ATOMS: atom_id res chain seq x y z
N THR A 1 -9.28 -19.06 -12.94
CA THR A 1 -9.76 -17.84 -12.27
C THR A 1 -8.57 -17.06 -11.73
N PHE A 2 -8.43 -15.82 -12.16
CA PHE A 2 -7.42 -14.91 -11.66
C PHE A 2 -8.04 -13.94 -10.66
N VAL A 3 -7.55 -13.96 -9.43
CA VAL A 3 -7.99 -13.09 -8.34
C VAL A 3 -6.87 -12.09 -8.04
N ALA A 4 -7.16 -10.80 -8.14
CA ALA A 4 -6.24 -9.73 -7.75
C ALA A 4 -6.58 -9.24 -6.34
N ASP A 5 -5.62 -9.33 -5.42
CA ASP A 5 -5.70 -8.67 -4.12
C ASP A 5 -5.27 -7.21 -4.27
N GLU A 6 -6.26 -6.35 -4.42
CA GLU A 6 -6.10 -4.90 -4.55
C GLU A 6 -6.36 -4.15 -3.23
N VAL A 7 -6.31 -4.85 -2.11
CA VAL A 7 -6.56 -4.27 -0.78
C VAL A 7 -5.61 -3.10 -0.50
N ILE A 8 -4.36 -3.15 -0.98
CA ILE A 8 -3.39 -2.06 -0.84
C ILE A 8 -3.30 -1.23 -2.12
N CYS A 9 -3.24 -1.88 -3.29
CA CYS A 9 -2.97 -1.24 -4.57
C CYS A 9 -4.18 -0.50 -5.14
N GLY A 10 -5.39 -0.98 -4.85
CA GLY A 10 -6.63 -0.40 -5.34
C GLY A 10 -6.87 1.03 -4.89
N PHE A 11 -7.63 1.75 -5.71
CA PHE A 11 -8.01 3.14 -5.51
C PHE A 11 -6.86 4.14 -5.47
N GLY A 12 -5.78 3.91 -6.26
CA GLY A 12 -4.85 4.97 -6.60
C GLY A 12 -3.40 4.81 -6.12
N ARG A 13 -3.08 3.82 -5.30
CA ARG A 13 -1.75 3.65 -4.70
C ARG A 13 -0.61 3.58 -5.72
N THR A 14 -0.86 2.99 -6.88
CA THR A 14 0.12 2.84 -7.98
C THR A 14 0.07 3.98 -9.01
N GLY A 15 -0.85 4.94 -8.84
CA GLY A 15 -1.12 6.02 -9.78
C GLY A 15 -2.28 5.74 -10.75
N ASN A 16 -2.66 4.49 -10.95
CA ASN A 16 -3.89 4.09 -11.63
C ASN A 16 -4.96 3.72 -10.59
N LEU A 17 -6.22 3.65 -11.01
CA LEU A 17 -7.31 3.29 -10.10
C LEU A 17 -7.07 1.92 -9.48
N TRP A 18 -6.60 0.97 -10.29
CA TRP A 18 -6.24 -0.38 -9.87
C TRP A 18 -4.75 -0.66 -10.09
N GLY A 19 -4.14 -1.45 -9.19
CA GLY A 19 -2.80 -1.98 -9.42
C GLY A 19 -2.75 -2.86 -10.66
N SER A 20 -3.81 -3.59 -10.95
CA SER A 20 -3.97 -4.40 -12.16
C SER A 20 -3.81 -3.55 -13.43
N ASP A 21 -4.36 -2.33 -13.47
CA ASP A 21 -4.20 -1.42 -14.62
C ASP A 21 -2.72 -1.02 -14.83
N THR A 22 -1.93 -0.96 -13.76
CA THR A 22 -0.52 -0.58 -13.82
C THR A 22 0.34 -1.65 -14.49
N TYR A 23 -0.12 -2.89 -14.48
CA TYR A 23 0.59 -4.05 -15.03
C TYR A 23 -0.14 -4.69 -16.21
N ASP A 24 -1.15 -4.02 -16.76
CA ASP A 24 -1.98 -4.51 -17.88
C ASP A 24 -2.56 -5.92 -17.61
N LEU A 25 -3.08 -6.10 -16.39
CA LEU A 25 -3.70 -7.34 -15.95
C LEU A 25 -5.22 -7.23 -16.02
N SER A 26 -5.87 -8.35 -16.34
CA SER A 26 -7.33 -8.46 -16.41
C SER A 26 -7.83 -9.52 -15.42
N PRO A 27 -8.01 -9.19 -14.15
CA PRO A 27 -8.49 -10.13 -13.15
C PRO A 27 -9.96 -10.49 -13.36
N ASP A 28 -10.32 -11.72 -13.00
CA ASP A 28 -11.71 -12.17 -12.93
C ASP A 28 -12.40 -11.63 -11.68
N ILE A 29 -11.64 -11.52 -10.60
CA ILE A 29 -12.11 -11.06 -9.28
C ILE A 29 -11.11 -10.08 -8.71
N ILE A 30 -11.58 -8.97 -8.15
CA ILE A 30 -10.79 -7.99 -7.41
C ILE A 30 -11.27 -7.98 -5.96
N ILE A 31 -10.33 -8.10 -5.02
CA ILE A 31 -10.57 -7.91 -3.60
C ILE A 31 -10.07 -6.51 -3.23
N SER A 32 -10.90 -5.71 -2.58
CA SER A 32 -10.54 -4.34 -2.21
C SER A 32 -11.01 -3.95 -0.81
N SER A 33 -10.30 -2.97 -0.22
CA SER A 33 -10.57 -2.40 1.10
C SER A 33 -9.83 -1.05 1.23
N LYS A 34 -9.35 -0.72 2.41
CA LYS A 34 -8.49 0.45 2.74
C LYS A 34 -8.93 1.76 2.06
N CYS A 35 -8.37 2.11 0.90
CA CYS A 35 -8.69 3.34 0.19
C CYS A 35 -10.14 3.39 -0.32
N LEU A 36 -10.85 2.26 -0.38
CA LEU A 36 -12.28 2.21 -0.67
C LEU A 36 -13.09 3.19 0.19
N THR A 37 -12.73 3.30 1.47
CA THR A 37 -13.37 4.22 2.42
C THR A 37 -12.36 5.18 3.07
N ALA A 38 -11.09 5.16 2.64
CA ALA A 38 -10.00 5.97 3.20
C ALA A 38 -9.88 5.87 4.75
N GLY A 39 -10.31 4.75 5.33
CA GLY A 39 -10.26 4.52 6.77
C GLY A 39 -11.43 5.11 7.58
N TYR A 40 -12.36 5.82 6.96
CA TYR A 40 -13.51 6.42 7.64
C TYR A 40 -14.59 5.40 8.04
N PHE A 41 -14.63 4.23 7.39
CA PHE A 41 -15.58 3.16 7.71
C PHE A 41 -14.95 1.79 7.42
N PRO A 42 -15.14 0.79 8.30
CA PRO A 42 -14.65 -0.56 8.05
C PRO A 42 -15.46 -1.23 6.94
N MET A 43 -14.88 -1.33 5.75
CA MET A 43 -15.53 -1.91 4.57
C MET A 43 -14.51 -2.59 3.66
N GLY A 44 -14.90 -3.71 3.09
CA GLY A 44 -14.24 -4.37 1.98
C GLY A 44 -15.22 -4.64 0.86
N ALA A 45 -14.72 -4.90 -0.33
CA ALA A 45 -15.51 -5.27 -1.48
C ALA A 45 -14.84 -6.40 -2.25
N VAL A 46 -15.66 -7.30 -2.76
CA VAL A 46 -15.29 -8.30 -3.77
C VAL A 46 -16.01 -7.94 -5.06
N ILE A 47 -15.23 -7.61 -6.07
CA ILE A 47 -15.72 -7.17 -7.38
C ILE A 47 -15.46 -8.30 -8.35
N VAL A 48 -16.49 -8.73 -9.08
CA VAL A 48 -16.43 -9.86 -10.01
C VAL A 48 -16.71 -9.41 -11.43
N ASN A 49 -16.09 -10.07 -12.40
CA ASN A 49 -16.40 -9.82 -13.80
C ASN A 49 -17.79 -10.37 -14.20
N LYS A 50 -18.24 -10.00 -15.40
CA LYS A 50 -19.58 -10.37 -15.91
C LYS A 50 -19.82 -11.89 -15.88
N LYS A 51 -18.82 -12.71 -16.24
CA LYS A 51 -18.94 -14.17 -16.27
C LYS A 51 -19.28 -14.75 -14.90
N PHE A 52 -18.62 -14.26 -13.85
CA PHE A 52 -18.90 -14.67 -12.48
C PHE A 52 -20.25 -14.13 -11.99
N ALA A 53 -20.58 -12.88 -12.33
CA ALA A 53 -21.88 -12.29 -11.97
C ALA A 53 -23.05 -13.09 -12.56
N GLU A 54 -22.96 -13.51 -13.82
CA GLU A 54 -23.97 -14.36 -14.46
C GLU A 54 -24.09 -15.74 -13.78
N ALA A 55 -22.96 -16.36 -13.41
CA ALA A 55 -22.96 -17.62 -12.69
C ALA A 55 -23.64 -17.51 -11.30
N PHE A 56 -23.38 -16.42 -10.57
CA PHE A 56 -24.06 -16.18 -9.30
C PHE A 56 -25.55 -15.90 -9.45
N THR A 57 -25.97 -15.22 -10.51
CA THR A 57 -27.39 -14.98 -10.79
C THR A 57 -28.12 -16.30 -11.02
N ASN A 58 -27.55 -17.20 -11.82
CA ASN A 58 -28.14 -18.51 -12.08
C ASN A 58 -28.29 -19.35 -10.81
N VAL A 59 -27.25 -19.38 -9.96
CA VAL A 59 -27.30 -20.10 -8.67
C VAL A 59 -28.31 -19.48 -7.72
N SER A 60 -28.44 -18.15 -7.67
CA SER A 60 -29.46 -17.51 -6.82
C SER A 60 -30.89 -17.70 -7.31
N GLU A 61 -31.09 -17.84 -8.59
CA GLU A 61 -32.45 -18.23 -9.13
C GLU A 61 -32.85 -19.63 -8.70
N GLU A 62 -31.90 -20.59 -8.68
CA GLU A 62 -32.15 -21.97 -8.22
C GLU A 62 -32.33 -22.05 -6.70
N ALA A 63 -31.54 -21.26 -5.93
CA ALA A 63 -31.54 -21.24 -4.48
C ALA A 63 -32.55 -20.25 -3.87
N GLU A 64 -33.23 -19.42 -4.72
CA GLU A 64 -34.10 -18.32 -4.29
C GLU A 64 -33.45 -17.28 -3.41
N GLU A 65 -32.09 -17.33 -3.24
CA GLU A 65 -31.31 -16.36 -2.48
C GLU A 65 -29.85 -16.32 -2.94
N PHE A 66 -29.18 -15.19 -2.72
CA PHE A 66 -27.73 -15.09 -2.86
C PHE A 66 -27.06 -15.60 -1.58
N PRO A 67 -26.32 -16.73 -1.63
CA PRO A 67 -25.77 -17.38 -0.42
C PRO A 67 -24.57 -16.63 0.16
N HIS A 68 -24.71 -15.35 0.44
CA HIS A 68 -23.72 -14.47 1.05
C HIS A 68 -24.44 -13.46 1.95
N GLY A 69 -24.04 -13.37 3.23
CA GLY A 69 -24.64 -12.42 4.14
C GLY A 69 -23.80 -12.17 5.39
N PHE A 70 -23.13 -11.05 5.42
CA PHE A 70 -22.70 -10.45 6.67
C PHE A 70 -23.76 -9.44 7.10
N THR A 71 -24.11 -9.40 8.38
CA THR A 71 -25.17 -8.52 8.92
C THR A 71 -24.99 -7.05 8.50
N ALA A 72 -23.76 -6.55 8.48
CA ALA A 72 -23.44 -5.19 8.06
C ALA A 72 -23.05 -5.04 6.57
N GLY A 73 -23.23 -6.10 5.74
CA GLY A 73 -23.00 -6.03 4.31
C GLY A 73 -23.89 -4.98 3.67
N GLY A 74 -23.33 -4.14 2.79
CA GLY A 74 -24.08 -3.06 2.13
C GLY A 74 -24.58 -1.95 3.08
N HIS A 75 -23.93 -1.76 4.24
CA HIS A 75 -24.31 -0.72 5.20
C HIS A 75 -24.40 0.66 4.53
N PRO A 76 -25.54 1.38 4.60
CA PRO A 76 -25.77 2.59 3.79
C PRO A 76 -24.77 3.70 4.09
N VAL A 77 -24.36 3.87 5.35
CA VAL A 77 -23.32 4.86 5.72
C VAL A 77 -21.96 4.47 5.11
N GLY A 78 -21.59 3.19 5.17
CA GLY A 78 -20.36 2.70 4.55
C GLY A 78 -20.34 2.90 3.04
N CYS A 79 -21.47 2.60 2.36
CA CYS A 79 -21.61 2.83 0.92
C CYS A 79 -21.51 4.32 0.55
N ALA A 80 -22.15 5.19 1.32
CA ALA A 80 -22.07 6.64 1.09
C ALA A 80 -20.64 7.18 1.26
N ILE A 81 -19.91 6.69 2.28
CA ILE A 81 -18.51 7.06 2.50
C ILE A 81 -17.62 6.53 1.36
N ALA A 82 -17.82 5.27 0.92
CA ALA A 82 -17.07 4.69 -0.19
C ALA A 82 -17.29 5.48 -1.48
N LEU A 83 -18.53 5.81 -1.82
CA LEU A 83 -18.84 6.64 -2.99
C LEU A 83 -18.16 8.01 -2.92
N LYS A 84 -18.16 8.67 -1.75
CA LYS A 84 -17.50 9.96 -1.59
C LYS A 84 -15.97 9.84 -1.64
N ALA A 85 -15.38 8.80 -1.08
CA ALA A 85 -13.94 8.55 -1.17
C ALA A 85 -13.50 8.34 -2.62
N ILE A 86 -14.24 7.55 -3.39
CA ILE A 86 -13.97 7.34 -4.82
C ILE A 86 -14.11 8.65 -5.60
N ASP A 87 -15.16 9.42 -5.33
CA ASP A 87 -15.39 10.73 -5.95
C ASP A 87 -14.18 11.69 -5.73
N VAL A 88 -13.69 11.78 -4.49
CA VAL A 88 -12.50 12.58 -4.14
C VAL A 88 -11.26 12.10 -4.90
N ILE A 89 -11.00 10.79 -4.91
CA ILE A 89 -9.84 10.22 -5.58
C ILE A 89 -9.84 10.56 -7.08
N ILE A 90 -11.00 10.46 -7.74
CA ILE A 90 -11.12 10.68 -9.19
C ILE A 90 -11.16 12.18 -9.53
N ASN A 91 -11.97 12.97 -8.81
CA ASN A 91 -12.30 14.33 -9.23
C ASN A 91 -11.37 15.41 -8.63
N GLU A 92 -10.62 15.10 -7.57
CA GLU A 92 -9.67 16.06 -6.96
C GLU A 92 -8.22 15.85 -7.44
N GLY A 93 -8.00 15.07 -8.51
CA GLY A 93 -6.70 14.92 -9.14
C GLY A 93 -5.69 14.10 -8.34
N LEU A 94 -6.14 13.23 -7.42
CA LEU A 94 -5.24 12.46 -6.56
C LEU A 94 -4.43 11.42 -7.36
N LEU A 95 -5.02 10.79 -8.37
CA LEU A 95 -4.30 9.86 -9.24
C LEU A 95 -3.18 10.57 -10.01
N ASP A 96 -3.43 11.78 -10.50
CA ASP A 96 -2.45 12.57 -11.23
C ASP A 96 -1.31 13.02 -10.32
N ASN A 97 -1.62 13.41 -9.07
CA ASN A 97 -0.58 13.71 -8.09
C ASN A 97 0.29 12.49 -7.82
N VAL A 98 -0.28 11.31 -7.59
CA VAL A 98 0.48 10.08 -7.39
C VAL A 98 1.39 9.79 -8.60
N LYS A 99 0.87 9.89 -9.83
CA LYS A 99 1.67 9.70 -11.05
C LYS A 99 2.83 10.68 -11.15
N SER A 100 2.58 11.95 -10.85
CA SER A 100 3.57 13.02 -11.01
C SER A 100 4.67 12.97 -9.95
N ILE A 101 4.33 12.63 -8.70
CA ILE A 101 5.29 12.61 -7.58
C ILE A 101 6.07 11.30 -7.49
N SER A 102 5.52 10.17 -7.99
CA SER A 102 6.12 8.84 -7.87
C SER A 102 7.56 8.77 -8.38
N PRO A 103 7.94 9.32 -9.55
CA PRO A 103 9.32 9.27 -10.01
C PRO A 103 10.29 9.91 -9.00
N TYR A 104 9.91 11.05 -8.43
CA TYR A 104 10.71 11.73 -7.43
C TYR A 104 10.79 10.95 -6.11
N PHE A 105 9.67 10.40 -5.67
CA PHE A 105 9.61 9.54 -4.48
C PHE A 105 10.56 8.34 -4.63
N HIS A 106 10.58 7.67 -5.78
CA HIS A 106 11.50 6.55 -6.02
C HIS A 106 12.94 6.99 -6.23
N GLN A 107 13.18 8.19 -6.77
CA GLN A 107 14.53 8.75 -6.82
C GLN A 107 15.11 8.89 -5.41
N ARG A 108 14.35 9.51 -4.48
CA ARG A 108 14.75 9.67 -3.09
C ARG A 108 14.89 8.31 -2.37
N LEU A 109 13.98 7.38 -2.63
CA LEU A 109 14.06 6.01 -2.10
C LEU A 109 15.37 5.32 -2.50
N ASN A 110 15.81 5.49 -3.74
CA ASN A 110 16.99 4.82 -4.25
C ASN A 110 18.31 5.32 -3.61
N GLU A 111 18.33 6.49 -2.96
CA GLU A 111 19.47 7.00 -2.21
C GLU A 111 19.85 6.05 -1.06
N PHE A 112 18.87 5.33 -0.52
CA PHE A 112 19.13 4.37 0.56
C PHE A 112 19.89 3.12 0.12
N ASN A 113 19.99 2.85 -1.17
CA ASN A 113 20.82 1.76 -1.68
C ASN A 113 22.32 1.99 -1.43
N GLU A 114 22.75 3.18 -1.01
CA GLU A 114 24.13 3.45 -0.63
C GLU A 114 24.48 2.91 0.77
N TYR A 115 23.49 2.67 1.62
CA TYR A 115 23.72 2.12 2.95
C TYR A 115 24.16 0.66 2.90
N GLU A 116 25.16 0.32 3.71
CA GLU A 116 25.71 -1.04 3.81
C GLU A 116 24.65 -2.09 4.20
N PHE A 117 23.78 -1.72 5.13
CA PHE A 117 22.75 -2.62 5.67
C PHE A 117 21.40 -2.54 4.97
N ILE A 118 21.30 -1.83 3.86
CA ILE A 118 20.12 -1.85 2.99
C ILE A 118 20.40 -2.79 1.82
N GLY A 119 19.74 -3.94 1.84
CA GLY A 119 19.88 -4.96 0.81
C GLY A 119 19.13 -4.62 -0.46
N GLU A 120 17.95 -3.99 -0.33
CA GLU A 120 17.09 -3.65 -1.45
C GLU A 120 16.16 -2.50 -1.09
N THR A 121 15.92 -1.63 -2.07
CA THR A 121 14.78 -0.72 -2.09
C THR A 121 13.86 -1.09 -3.22
N ARG A 122 12.55 -1.17 -2.97
CA ARG A 122 11.56 -1.54 -3.98
C ARG A 122 10.24 -0.81 -3.76
N GLY A 123 9.46 -0.68 -4.81
CA GLY A 123 8.14 -0.07 -4.73
C GLY A 123 7.52 0.28 -6.07
N LYS A 124 6.28 0.77 -6.01
CA LYS A 124 5.53 1.28 -7.17
C LYS A 124 4.56 2.36 -6.71
N GLY A 125 4.45 3.43 -7.48
CA GLY A 125 3.60 4.55 -7.08
C GLY A 125 4.07 5.16 -5.75
N LEU A 126 3.15 5.34 -4.81
CA LEU A 126 3.43 5.78 -3.44
C LEU A 126 3.42 4.62 -2.44
N MET A 127 3.96 3.49 -2.83
CA MET A 127 4.23 2.35 -1.97
C MET A 127 5.68 1.94 -2.13
N ALA A 128 6.43 1.87 -1.03
CA ALA A 128 7.84 1.53 -1.05
C ALA A 128 8.24 0.69 0.17
N ALA A 129 9.32 -0.03 0.02
CA ALA A 129 9.96 -0.74 1.12
C ALA A 129 11.49 -0.61 1.00
N LEU A 130 12.12 -0.54 2.17
CA LEU A 130 13.56 -0.69 2.35
C LEU A 130 13.77 -1.98 3.14
N GLU A 131 14.52 -2.92 2.60
CA GLU A 131 14.80 -4.19 3.27
C GLU A 131 16.20 -4.18 3.86
N MET A 132 16.29 -4.40 5.17
CA MET A 132 17.54 -4.42 5.90
C MET A 132 18.14 -5.81 5.90
N VAL A 133 19.45 -5.86 5.68
CA VAL A 133 20.26 -7.08 5.65
C VAL A 133 21.53 -6.88 6.44
N ARG A 134 22.07 -7.97 7.00
CA ARG A 134 23.38 -7.96 7.66
C ARG A 134 24.52 -7.90 6.65
N ASN A 135 24.34 -8.56 5.52
CA ASN A 135 25.32 -8.57 4.43
C ASN A 135 24.60 -8.27 3.11
N LYS A 136 25.02 -7.20 2.46
CA LYS A 136 24.39 -6.72 1.23
C LYS A 136 24.65 -7.61 0.01
N GLU A 137 25.81 -8.24 -0.06
CA GLU A 137 26.20 -9.08 -1.19
C GLU A 137 25.47 -10.43 -1.18
N THR A 138 25.42 -11.05 -0.01
CA THR A 138 24.79 -12.36 0.17
C THR A 138 23.28 -12.27 0.46
N LYS A 139 22.78 -11.07 0.78
CA LYS A 139 21.40 -10.83 1.27
C LYS A 139 21.11 -11.54 2.59
N GLU A 140 22.16 -11.87 3.35
CA GLU A 140 22.01 -12.48 4.66
C GLU A 140 21.19 -11.57 5.59
N PRO A 141 20.09 -12.05 6.17
CA PRO A 141 19.27 -11.23 7.06
C PRO A 141 19.99 -10.99 8.40
N PHE A 142 19.59 -9.97 9.12
CA PHE A 142 19.93 -9.83 10.52
C PHE A 142 19.33 -10.97 11.33
N GLU A 143 19.97 -11.32 12.45
CA GLU A 143 19.43 -12.26 13.40
C GLU A 143 18.05 -11.80 13.90
N SER A 144 17.08 -12.72 13.91
CA SER A 144 15.67 -12.37 14.16
C SER A 144 15.43 -11.69 15.53
N HIS A 145 16.24 -12.01 16.53
CA HIS A 145 16.13 -11.41 17.87
C HIS A 145 16.45 -9.91 17.89
N LEU A 146 17.20 -9.38 16.90
CA LEU A 146 17.52 -7.96 16.80
C LEU A 146 16.32 -7.11 16.38
N ASN A 147 15.27 -7.72 15.81
CA ASN A 147 14.04 -7.06 15.40
C ASN A 147 14.29 -5.71 14.69
N MET A 148 15.19 -5.72 13.70
CA MET A 148 15.70 -4.49 13.08
C MET A 148 14.59 -3.60 12.54
N GLY A 149 13.52 -4.16 11.97
CA GLY A 149 12.37 -3.39 11.52
C GLY A 149 11.72 -2.59 12.64
N ASP A 150 11.42 -3.25 13.76
CA ASP A 150 10.80 -2.58 14.91
C ASP A 150 11.76 -1.57 15.55
N LYS A 151 13.05 -1.89 15.64
CA LYS A 151 14.08 -0.96 16.13
C LYS A 151 14.08 0.33 15.32
N ILE A 152 14.15 0.22 13.98
CA ILE A 152 14.15 1.40 13.09
C ILE A 152 12.83 2.14 13.16
N ALA A 153 11.69 1.45 13.16
CA ALA A 153 10.38 2.09 13.25
C ALA A 153 10.22 2.89 14.55
N ASN A 154 10.64 2.34 15.69
CA ASN A 154 10.60 3.05 16.98
C ASN A 154 11.53 4.27 16.98
N MET A 155 12.75 4.15 16.49
CA MET A 155 13.69 5.29 16.37
C MET A 155 13.16 6.35 15.39
N SER A 156 12.41 5.95 14.35
CA SER A 156 11.78 6.89 13.41
C SER A 156 10.70 7.74 14.09
N ILE A 157 9.95 7.17 15.04
CA ILE A 157 8.93 7.91 15.80
C ILE A 157 9.60 9.05 16.60
N ASP A 158 10.73 8.78 17.25
CA ASP A 158 11.50 9.80 17.98
C ASP A 158 12.00 10.92 17.07
N ASN A 159 12.20 10.63 15.78
CA ASN A 159 12.57 11.59 14.75
C ASN A 159 11.35 12.24 14.04
N GLY A 160 10.12 11.95 14.47
CA GLY A 160 8.90 12.53 13.91
C GLY A 160 8.30 11.80 12.71
N LEU A 161 8.79 10.59 12.39
CA LEU A 161 8.31 9.79 11.28
C LEU A 161 7.66 8.50 11.78
N ILE A 162 6.37 8.30 11.45
CA ILE A 162 5.69 7.02 11.64
C ILE A 162 5.86 6.20 10.36
N CYS A 163 6.56 5.07 10.45
CA CYS A 163 6.68 4.10 9.37
C CYS A 163 6.29 2.69 9.88
N ARG A 164 6.01 1.79 8.96
CA ARG A 164 5.53 0.44 9.31
C ARG A 164 6.66 -0.58 9.19
N PRO A 165 7.03 -1.27 10.27
CA PRO A 165 7.91 -2.43 10.17
C PRO A 165 7.13 -3.63 9.59
N LEU A 166 7.80 -4.39 8.73
CA LEU A 166 7.32 -5.66 8.19
C LEU A 166 8.50 -6.64 8.15
N GLY A 167 8.69 -7.38 9.25
CA GLY A 167 9.90 -8.16 9.45
C GLY A 167 11.16 -7.28 9.33
N PRO A 168 12.12 -7.61 8.46
CA PRO A 168 13.34 -6.81 8.28
C PRO A 168 13.12 -5.55 7.44
N ALA A 169 11.92 -5.30 6.92
CA ALA A 169 11.66 -4.17 6.03
C ALA A 169 10.93 -3.03 6.73
N ILE A 170 11.22 -1.81 6.29
CA ILE A 170 10.41 -0.62 6.57
C ILE A 170 9.55 -0.31 5.35
N VAL A 171 8.25 -0.22 5.56
CA VAL A 171 7.27 0.08 4.51
C VAL A 171 6.80 1.53 4.64
N LEU A 172 6.76 2.23 3.51
CA LEU A 172 6.31 3.60 3.35
C LEU A 172 5.11 3.65 2.42
N CYS A 173 4.01 4.23 2.89
CA CYS A 173 2.77 4.41 2.13
C CYS A 173 2.19 5.80 2.44
N PRO A 174 2.82 6.90 1.99
CA PRO A 174 2.35 8.24 2.29
C PRO A 174 0.99 8.53 1.63
N GLN A 175 0.34 9.60 2.07
CA GLN A 175 -0.93 10.05 1.53
C GLN A 175 -0.80 10.48 0.07
N PHE A 176 -1.88 10.34 -0.71
CA PHE A 176 -1.88 10.68 -2.14
C PHE A 176 -1.67 12.16 -2.43
N ILE A 177 -1.95 13.03 -1.45
CA ILE A 177 -1.75 14.48 -1.54
C ILE A 177 -0.33 14.94 -1.16
N ILE A 178 0.59 14.00 -0.90
CA ILE A 178 1.96 14.34 -0.49
C ILE A 178 2.62 15.27 -1.51
N THR A 179 3.27 16.31 -1.02
CA THR A 179 4.04 17.24 -1.84
C THR A 179 5.51 16.83 -1.90
N LYS A 180 6.25 17.39 -2.86
CA LYS A 180 7.70 17.16 -3.01
C LYS A 180 8.46 17.49 -1.72
N SER A 181 8.17 18.62 -1.09
CA SER A 181 8.80 19.01 0.19
C SER A 181 8.48 18.04 1.32
N GLN A 182 7.28 17.48 1.35
CA GLN A 182 6.93 16.46 2.34
C GLN A 182 7.62 15.11 2.07
N VAL A 183 7.85 14.78 0.80
CA VAL A 183 8.69 13.62 0.43
C VAL A 183 10.11 13.83 0.92
N ASP A 184 10.70 15.02 0.71
CA ASP A 184 12.03 15.36 1.22
C ASP A 184 12.11 15.20 2.73
N ASN A 185 11.19 15.84 3.46
CA ASN A 185 11.18 15.76 4.92
C ASN A 185 11.06 14.33 5.44
N MET A 186 10.21 13.51 4.81
CA MET A 186 10.01 12.11 5.19
C MET A 186 11.29 11.30 5.01
N PHE A 187 11.97 11.43 3.86
CA PHE A 187 13.19 10.70 3.61
C PHE A 187 14.37 11.23 4.41
N ASP A 188 14.48 12.54 4.66
CA ASP A 188 15.51 13.13 5.50
C ASP A 188 15.41 12.60 6.94
N MET A 189 14.19 12.54 7.52
CA MET A 189 13.96 11.93 8.83
C MET A 189 14.38 10.46 8.86
N LEU A 190 14.11 9.71 7.78
CA LEU A 190 14.51 8.30 7.68
C LEU A 190 16.02 8.15 7.52
N HIS A 191 16.69 8.99 6.73
CA HIS A 191 18.16 9.04 6.63
C HIS A 191 18.80 9.28 7.99
N ASP A 192 18.31 10.25 8.76
CA ASP A 192 18.84 10.55 10.09
C ASP A 192 18.61 9.40 11.07
N THR A 193 17.48 8.71 10.95
CA THR A 193 17.19 7.51 11.75
C THR A 193 18.18 6.39 11.43
N LEU A 194 18.38 6.07 10.15
CA LEU A 194 19.27 4.98 9.73
C LEU A 194 20.73 5.28 10.06
N LYS A 195 21.19 6.52 9.88
CA LYS A 195 22.54 6.92 10.30
C LYS A 195 22.80 6.68 11.78
N LYS A 196 21.82 6.98 12.64
CA LYS A 196 21.93 6.71 14.08
C LYS A 196 21.87 5.21 14.38
N ALA A 197 20.93 4.50 13.76
CA ALA A 197 20.71 3.07 14.03
C ALA A 197 21.88 2.18 13.60
N PHE A 198 22.53 2.53 12.48
CA PHE A 198 23.63 1.74 11.91
C PHE A 198 25.01 2.14 12.46
N LYS A 199 25.10 3.21 13.26
CA LYS A 199 26.35 3.63 13.86
C LYS A 199 26.89 2.64 14.90
N ASP A 200 25.98 1.89 15.52
CA ASP A 200 26.27 0.96 16.61
C ASP A 200 26.21 -0.51 16.16
N LEU A 201 26.23 -0.77 14.85
CA LEU A 201 26.28 -2.12 14.24
C LEU A 201 27.67 -2.41 13.68
#